data_9647709477ce588d7c75f62c0befdbf8
#
_entry.id   9647709477ce588d7c75f62c0befdbf8
#
_cell.length_a   1.000
_cell.length_b   1.000
_cell.length_c   1.000
_cell.angle_alpha   90.00
_cell.angle_beta   90.00
_cell.angle_gamma   90.00
#
_symmetry.space_group_name_H-M   'P 1'
#
loop_
_entity.id
_entity.type
_entity.pdbx_description
1 polymer ?
#
loop_
_entity_poly.entity_id
_entity_poly.type
_entity_poly.pdbx_seq_one_letter_code
_entity_poly.pdbx_strand_id
1 'polypeptide(L)'
;MAVKEITREELKAKLDRGEEVVLIETLGPKYYEDAHLPGAINIPHTEVDALAPEMLPDKSAQIVVYCSNKACQNSPQAARKLDALGYETVYDYEEGKQDWIEAGLSTESSAAKVAG
;
A
#
# COMPACT_ATOMS: atom_id res chain seq x y z
N MET A 1 1.41 -17.92 7.77
CA MET A 1 1.75 -16.54 8.20
C MET A 1 2.58 -15.89 7.14
N ALA A 2 1.94 -15.13 6.33
CA ALA A 2 2.57 -14.59 5.13
C ALA A 2 2.90 -13.11 5.19
N VAL A 3 2.62 -12.44 6.30
CA VAL A 3 2.92 -11.01 6.43
C VAL A 3 4.39 -10.83 6.76
N LYS A 4 5.08 -10.04 5.94
CA LYS A 4 6.49 -9.71 6.13
C LYS A 4 6.66 -8.20 6.03
N GLU A 5 7.68 -7.68 6.68
CA GLU A 5 8.04 -6.26 6.52
C GLU A 5 8.88 -6.09 5.26
N ILE A 6 8.74 -4.93 4.63
CA ILE A 6 9.55 -4.59 3.47
C ILE A 6 10.10 -3.17 3.67
N THR A 7 11.36 -2.96 3.32
CA THR A 7 11.98 -1.63 3.42
C THR A 7 11.72 -0.83 2.16
N ARG A 8 11.97 0.49 2.26
CA ARG A 8 11.87 1.38 1.09
C ARG A 8 12.77 0.88 -0.04
N GLU A 9 14.01 0.51 0.29
CA GLU A 9 14.98 0.06 -0.70
C GLU A 9 14.51 -1.22 -1.39
N GLU A 10 13.96 -2.15 -0.62
CA GLU A 10 13.46 -3.40 -1.17
C GLU A 10 12.26 -3.17 -2.08
N LEU A 11 11.34 -2.30 -1.65
CA LEU A 11 10.16 -1.97 -2.45
C LEU A 11 10.57 -1.27 -3.74
N LYS A 12 11.44 -0.27 -3.63
CA LYS A 12 11.92 0.47 -4.79
C LYS A 12 12.61 -0.46 -5.79
N ALA A 13 13.41 -1.40 -5.30
CA ALA A 13 14.08 -2.37 -6.16
C ALA A 13 13.09 -3.25 -6.92
N LYS A 14 12.01 -3.69 -6.26
CA LYS A 14 10.97 -4.48 -6.93
C LYS A 14 10.32 -3.68 -8.05
N LEU A 15 9.98 -2.43 -7.78
CA LEU A 15 9.34 -1.56 -8.76
C LEU A 15 10.28 -1.27 -9.93
N ASP A 16 11.55 -1.03 -9.65
CA ASP A 16 12.54 -0.73 -10.69
C ASP A 16 12.81 -1.93 -11.59
N ARG A 17 12.67 -3.15 -11.06
CA ARG A 17 12.82 -4.37 -11.84
C ARG A 17 11.58 -4.69 -12.67
N GLY A 18 10.52 -3.91 -12.52
CA GLY A 18 9.27 -4.15 -13.22
C GLY A 18 8.44 -5.30 -12.67
N GLU A 19 8.67 -5.68 -11.42
CA GLU A 19 7.85 -6.72 -10.78
C GLU A 19 6.42 -6.21 -10.61
N GLU A 20 5.47 -7.10 -10.78
CA GLU A 20 4.07 -6.76 -10.54
C GLU A 20 3.80 -6.77 -9.04
N VAL A 21 3.58 -5.58 -8.49
CA VAL A 21 3.32 -5.39 -7.06
C VAL A 21 2.08 -4.52 -6.94
N VAL A 22 1.14 -4.98 -6.12
CA VAL A 22 -0.06 -4.18 -5.82
C VAL A 22 0.24 -3.36 -4.57
N LEU A 23 0.27 -2.04 -4.74
CA LEU A 23 0.50 -1.12 -3.62
C LEU A 23 -0.84 -0.66 -3.09
N ILE A 24 -1.04 -0.74 -1.78
CA ILE A 24 -2.29 -0.35 -1.15
C ILE A 24 -2.04 0.67 -0.07
N GLU A 25 -2.61 1.86 -0.23
CA GLU A 25 -2.62 2.86 0.84
C GLU A 25 -3.82 2.58 1.74
N THR A 26 -3.55 2.43 3.04
CA THR A 26 -4.57 2.02 4.02
C THR A 26 -5.17 3.19 4.78
N LEU A 27 -4.87 4.40 4.35
CA LEU A 27 -5.42 5.64 4.91
C LEU A 27 -6.77 5.96 4.27
N GLY A 28 -7.45 6.97 4.81
CA GLY A 28 -8.69 7.42 4.22
C GLY A 28 -8.48 8.11 2.86
N PRO A 29 -9.57 8.27 2.08
CA PRO A 29 -9.45 8.80 0.71
C PRO A 29 -8.80 10.16 0.60
N LYS A 30 -8.97 11.04 1.57
CA LYS A 30 -8.37 12.38 1.52
C LYS A 30 -6.84 12.31 1.50
N TYR A 31 -6.28 11.41 2.28
CA TYR A 31 -4.83 11.25 2.33
C TYR A 31 -4.30 10.66 1.03
N TYR A 32 -5.04 9.73 0.46
CA TYR A 32 -4.69 9.12 -0.81
C TYR A 32 -4.71 10.16 -1.93
N GLU A 33 -5.74 10.98 -1.99
CA GLU A 33 -5.88 12.02 -3.00
C GLU A 33 -4.78 13.06 -2.92
N ASP A 34 -4.34 13.38 -1.72
CA ASP A 34 -3.29 14.35 -1.48
C ASP A 34 -1.96 13.88 -2.07
N ALA A 35 -1.55 12.69 -1.72
CA ALA A 35 -0.35 12.06 -2.26
C ALA A 35 -0.37 10.57 -1.98
N HIS A 36 0.05 9.77 -2.96
CA HIS A 36 0.20 8.33 -2.78
C HIS A 36 1.38 7.83 -3.63
N LEU A 37 1.89 6.66 -3.31
CA LEU A 37 2.97 6.04 -4.08
C LEU A 37 2.47 5.76 -5.50
N PRO A 38 3.36 5.83 -6.51
CA PRO A 38 2.95 5.64 -7.91
C PRO A 38 2.26 4.29 -8.12
N GLY A 39 1.09 4.34 -8.70
CA GLY A 39 0.31 3.13 -8.99
C GLY A 39 -0.44 2.55 -7.82
N ALA A 40 -0.36 3.16 -6.63
CA ALA A 40 -1.08 2.65 -5.46
C ALA A 40 -2.58 2.81 -5.60
N ILE A 41 -3.31 1.88 -4.99
CA ILE A 41 -4.76 1.99 -4.88
C ILE A 41 -5.11 2.25 -3.42
N ASN A 42 -6.31 2.76 -3.19
CA ASN A 42 -6.76 3.11 -1.84
C ASN A 42 -7.75 2.08 -1.32
N ILE A 43 -7.36 1.39 -0.26
CA ILE A 43 -8.28 0.54 0.50
C ILE A 43 -8.07 0.88 1.97
N PRO A 44 -8.91 1.73 2.55
CA PRO A 44 -8.79 2.06 3.98
C PRO A 44 -8.80 0.79 4.82
N HIS A 45 -8.03 0.78 5.90
CA HIS A 45 -7.85 -0.46 6.67
C HIS A 45 -9.16 -1.03 7.22
N THR A 46 -10.15 -0.20 7.43
CA THR A 46 -11.46 -0.64 7.91
C THR A 46 -12.31 -1.30 6.83
N GLU A 47 -11.92 -1.16 5.56
CA GLU A 47 -12.70 -1.66 4.44
C GLU A 47 -12.06 -2.83 3.70
N VAL A 48 -10.95 -3.34 4.22
CA VAL A 48 -10.21 -4.43 3.58
C VAL A 48 -11.11 -5.65 3.37
N ASP A 49 -11.86 -6.05 4.40
CA ASP A 49 -12.71 -7.24 4.30
C ASP A 49 -13.76 -7.12 3.19
N ALA A 50 -14.30 -5.91 3.01
CA ALA A 50 -15.33 -5.68 2.01
C ALA A 50 -14.77 -5.50 0.61
N LEU A 51 -13.67 -4.76 0.48
CA LEU A 51 -13.17 -4.34 -0.83
C LEU A 51 -12.11 -5.26 -1.44
N ALA A 52 -11.29 -5.90 -0.61
CA ALA A 52 -10.19 -6.70 -1.15
C ALA A 52 -10.66 -7.82 -2.10
N PRO A 53 -11.71 -8.59 -1.77
CA PRO A 53 -12.15 -9.65 -2.69
C PRO A 53 -12.55 -9.14 -4.06
N GLU A 54 -13.07 -7.92 -4.13
CA GLU A 54 -13.50 -7.32 -5.39
C GLU A 54 -12.33 -6.68 -6.15
N MET A 55 -11.47 -5.99 -5.43
CA MET A 55 -10.38 -5.22 -6.04
C MET A 55 -9.12 -6.05 -6.29
N LEU A 56 -8.96 -7.13 -5.53
CA LEU A 56 -7.76 -7.96 -5.56
C LEU A 56 -8.16 -9.42 -5.78
N PRO A 57 -8.62 -9.77 -6.99
CA PRO A 57 -9.08 -11.15 -7.24
C PRO A 57 -7.96 -12.18 -7.27
N ASP A 58 -6.71 -11.76 -7.54
CA ASP A 58 -5.58 -12.69 -7.61
C ASP A 58 -4.90 -12.79 -6.26
N LYS A 59 -5.15 -13.90 -5.57
CA LYS A 59 -4.59 -14.12 -4.23
C LYS A 59 -3.12 -14.50 -4.23
N SER A 60 -2.55 -14.74 -5.40
CA SER A 60 -1.11 -15.02 -5.52
C SER A 60 -0.28 -13.77 -5.83
N ALA A 61 -0.92 -12.62 -6.03
CA ALA A 61 -0.22 -11.38 -6.32
C ALA A 61 0.62 -10.93 -5.12
N GLN A 62 1.73 -10.24 -5.40
CA GLN A 62 2.49 -9.59 -4.35
C GLN A 62 1.75 -8.33 -3.93
N ILE A 63 1.45 -8.21 -2.65
CA ILE A 63 0.71 -7.06 -2.11
C ILE A 63 1.58 -6.36 -1.09
N VAL A 64 1.70 -5.04 -1.23
CA VAL A 64 2.40 -4.20 -0.25
C VAL A 64 1.40 -3.18 0.28
N VAL A 65 1.16 -3.21 1.58
CA VAL A 65 0.32 -2.23 2.25
C VAL A 65 1.20 -1.20 2.94
N TYR A 66 0.73 0.03 3.01
CA TYR A 66 1.46 1.08 3.72
C TYR A 66 0.50 2.11 4.29
N CYS A 67 1.02 2.89 5.20
CA CYS A 67 0.29 3.93 5.91
C CYS A 67 1.11 5.22 5.86
N SER A 68 0.89 6.15 6.78
CA SER A 68 1.62 7.42 6.78
C SER A 68 3.06 7.27 7.29
N ASN A 69 3.24 6.54 8.39
CA ASN A 69 4.57 6.36 9.00
C ASN A 69 4.54 5.17 9.96
N LYS A 70 5.67 4.92 10.61
CA LYS A 70 5.84 3.80 11.54
C LYS A 70 4.85 3.78 12.69
N ALA A 71 4.43 4.93 13.14
CA ALA A 71 3.51 5.04 14.29
C ALA A 71 2.08 4.65 13.92
N CYS A 72 1.77 4.63 12.63
CA CYS A 72 0.42 4.30 12.16
C CYS A 72 0.16 2.80 12.27
N GLN A 73 -0.99 2.42 12.81
CA GLN A 73 -1.36 1.02 13.00
C GLN A 73 -2.22 0.47 11.86
N ASN A 74 -2.56 1.31 10.89
CA ASN A 74 -3.48 0.90 9.83
C ASN A 74 -2.91 -0.18 8.92
N SER A 75 -1.66 -0.04 8.49
CA SER A 75 -1.09 -1.01 7.56
C SER A 75 -0.86 -2.39 8.19
N PRO A 76 -0.37 -2.50 9.45
CA PRO A 76 -0.29 -3.82 10.07
C PRO A 76 -1.64 -4.50 10.19
N GLN A 77 -2.69 -3.72 10.51
CA GLN A 77 -4.05 -4.28 10.61
C GLN A 77 -4.55 -4.75 9.26
N ALA A 78 -4.34 -3.95 8.22
CA ALA A 78 -4.73 -4.34 6.87
C ALA A 78 -3.98 -5.58 6.40
N ALA A 79 -2.69 -5.66 6.69
CA ALA A 79 -1.88 -6.81 6.31
C ALA A 79 -2.40 -8.09 6.94
N ARG A 80 -2.74 -8.04 8.22
CA ARG A 80 -3.29 -9.20 8.93
C ARG A 80 -4.62 -9.64 8.35
N LYS A 81 -5.48 -8.67 7.96
CA LYS A 81 -6.76 -8.98 7.34
C LYS A 81 -6.58 -9.66 6.00
N LEU A 82 -5.64 -9.16 5.20
CA LEU A 82 -5.35 -9.77 3.90
C LEU A 82 -4.81 -11.19 4.05
N ASP A 83 -3.93 -11.40 5.02
CA ASP A 83 -3.41 -12.73 5.31
C ASP A 83 -4.56 -13.68 5.68
N ALA A 84 -5.47 -13.21 6.53
CA ALA A 84 -6.63 -14.00 6.95
C ALA A 84 -7.58 -14.31 5.79
N LEU A 85 -7.63 -13.45 4.79
CA LEU A 85 -8.46 -13.66 3.60
C LEU A 85 -7.81 -14.62 2.59
N GLY A 86 -6.60 -15.09 2.85
CA GLY A 86 -5.94 -16.07 2.02
C GLY A 86 -4.98 -15.53 0.98
N TYR A 87 -4.62 -14.26 1.06
CA TYR A 87 -3.60 -13.70 0.17
C TYR A 87 -2.24 -14.25 0.58
N GLU A 88 -1.51 -14.76 -0.40
CA GLU A 88 -0.30 -15.56 -0.14
C GLU A 88 0.94 -14.75 0.19
N THR A 89 1.05 -13.56 -0.39
CA THR A 89 2.25 -12.74 -0.26
C THR A 89 1.85 -11.32 0.10
N VAL A 90 1.97 -10.98 1.38
CA VAL A 90 1.60 -9.66 1.90
C VAL A 90 2.79 -9.06 2.62
N TYR A 91 3.18 -7.86 2.21
CA TYR A 91 4.24 -7.09 2.84
C TYR A 91 3.67 -5.84 3.49
N ASP A 92 4.23 -5.47 4.62
CA ASP A 92 3.92 -4.20 5.28
C ASP A 92 5.13 -3.27 5.13
N TYR A 93 4.94 -2.18 4.37
CA TYR A 93 5.94 -1.13 4.27
C TYR A 93 5.69 -0.18 5.45
N GLU A 94 6.25 -0.55 6.59
CA GLU A 94 6.03 0.07 7.88
C GLU A 94 6.40 1.55 7.93
N GLU A 95 7.51 1.91 7.29
CA GLU A 95 8.01 3.27 7.30
C GLU A 95 7.06 4.23 6.60
N GLY A 96 6.33 3.73 5.62
CA GLY A 96 5.18 4.42 5.07
C GLY A 96 5.46 5.57 4.13
N LYS A 97 4.39 6.26 3.80
CA LYS A 97 4.40 7.33 2.81
C LYS A 97 5.35 8.46 3.17
N GLN A 98 5.43 8.81 4.44
CA GLN A 98 6.32 9.89 4.89
C GLN A 98 7.78 9.57 4.57
N ASP A 99 8.21 8.34 4.83
CA ASP A 99 9.57 7.90 4.52
C ASP A 99 9.85 8.00 3.02
N TRP A 100 8.89 7.57 2.20
CA TRP A 100 9.01 7.63 0.74
C TRP A 100 9.21 9.07 0.26
N ILE A 101 8.41 9.99 0.78
CA ILE A 101 8.47 11.41 0.42
C ILE A 101 9.79 12.03 0.89
N GLU A 102 10.21 11.73 2.11
CA GLU A 102 11.44 12.29 2.67
C GLU A 102 12.68 11.80 1.93
N ALA A 103 12.59 10.63 1.31
CA ALA A 103 13.68 10.11 0.47
C ALA A 103 13.73 10.79 -0.90
N GLY A 104 12.79 11.69 -1.19
CA GLY A 104 12.77 12.41 -2.46
C GLY A 104 12.17 11.63 -3.61
N LEU A 105 11.46 10.54 -3.32
CA LEU A 105 10.85 9.72 -4.36
C LEU A 105 9.50 10.31 -4.78
N SER A 106 9.16 10.14 -6.06
CA SER A 106 7.96 10.75 -6.60
C SER A 106 6.67 10.12 -6.09
N THR A 107 5.62 10.94 -6.02
CA THR A 107 4.28 10.49 -5.64
C THR A 107 3.30 10.96 -6.70
N GLU A 108 2.09 10.44 -6.62
CA GLU A 108 0.97 10.84 -7.48
C GLU A 108 -0.09 11.50 -6.62
N SER A 109 -0.93 12.31 -7.24
CA SER A 109 -2.00 13.02 -6.55
C SER A 109 -3.25 13.03 -7.42
N SER A 110 -4.35 12.53 -6.87
CA SER A 110 -5.63 12.57 -7.57
C SER A 110 -6.24 13.96 -7.57
N ALA A 111 -5.98 14.73 -6.51
CA ALA A 111 -6.50 16.09 -6.40
C ALA A 111 -5.97 16.99 -7.52
N ALA A 112 -4.71 16.81 -7.93
CA ALA A 112 -4.14 17.60 -9.00
C ALA A 112 -4.86 17.38 -10.32
N LYS A 113 -5.32 16.16 -10.58
CA LYS A 113 -6.06 15.84 -11.80
C LYS A 113 -7.43 16.49 -11.81
N VAL A 114 -8.06 16.56 -10.67
CA VAL A 114 -9.38 17.17 -10.54
C VAL A 114 -9.29 18.68 -10.73
N ALA A 115 -8.25 19.29 -10.22
CA ALA A 115 -8.06 20.74 -10.30
C ALA A 115 -7.74 21.21 -11.72
N GLY A 116 -7.22 20.32 -12.53
CA GLY A 116 -6.93 20.67 -13.93
C GLY A 116 -8.20 20.64 -14.79
#